data_faf11ac51fdbab1751dc05808ddc4d07
#
_entry.id   faf11ac51fdbab1751dc05808ddc4d07
#
_cell.length_a   1.000
_cell.length_b   1.000
_cell.length_c   1.000
_cell.angle_alpha   90.00
_cell.angle_beta   90.00
_cell.angle_gamma   90.00
#
_symmetry.space_group_name_H-M   'P 1'
#
loop_
_entity.id
_entity.type
_entity.pdbx_description
1 polymer ?
#
loop_
_entity_poly.entity_id
_entity_poly.type
_entity_poly.pdbx_seq_one_letter_code
_entity_poly.pdbx_strand_id
1 'polypeptide(L)'
;NQQDGFSSQLRIDSRGGLSVSITYDDARALAIKNNLTGYKGLPPGIAKNLTRGKPLPPGIAKKAVPSIMLSQLPHYDGYEWQIVGNDLVLIAITTSIIASVINNVFD
;
A
#
# COMPACT_ATOMS: atom_id res chain seq x y z
N ASN A 1 4.00 -22.59 -10.05
CA ASN A 1 3.72 -22.03 -9.80
C ASN A 1 3.42 -21.14 -9.62
N GLN A 2 3.24 -21.18 -9.44
CA GLN A 2 2.89 -20.41 -9.20
C GLN A 2 2.89 -19.65 -8.69
N GLN A 3 3.02 -19.87 -9.14
CA GLN A 3 3.30 -18.87 -8.38
C GLN A 3 2.25 -18.10 -7.65
N ASP A 4 2.36 -17.59 -6.64
CA ASP A 4 1.33 -16.92 -5.91
C ASP A 4 1.34 -15.44 -6.20
N GLY A 5 0.40 -14.70 -5.63
CA GLY A 5 0.24 -13.29 -5.85
C GLY A 5 1.26 -12.41 -5.16
N PHE A 6 2.19 -13.00 -4.45
CA PHE A 6 3.18 -12.23 -3.70
C PHE A 6 4.48 -12.05 -4.46
N SER A 7 4.44 -12.23 -5.77
CA SER A 7 5.60 -11.95 -6.57
C SER A 7 6.05 -10.51 -6.33
N SER A 8 7.30 -10.35 -5.96
CA SER A 8 7.84 -9.04 -5.58
C SER A 8 8.64 -8.39 -6.69
N GLN A 9 8.38 -8.75 -7.92
CA GLN A 9 9.11 -8.17 -9.04
C GLN A 9 8.84 -6.69 -9.17
N LEU A 10 9.91 -5.92 -9.19
CA LEU A 10 9.83 -4.49 -9.48
C LEU A 10 9.72 -4.29 -10.98
N ARG A 11 8.74 -3.52 -11.39
CA ARG A 11 8.55 -3.19 -12.80
C ARG A 11 8.46 -1.69 -12.99
N ILE A 12 9.12 -1.22 -14.03
CA ILE A 12 8.99 0.16 -14.47
C ILE A 12 8.17 0.11 -15.76
N ASP A 13 7.01 0.76 -15.77
CA ASP A 13 6.16 0.74 -16.95
C ASP A 13 6.73 1.66 -18.04
N SER A 14 6.08 1.66 -19.21
CA SER A 14 6.57 2.42 -20.37
C SER A 14 6.61 3.92 -20.15
N ARG A 15 5.98 4.41 -19.09
CA ARG A 15 6.00 5.84 -18.75
C ARG A 15 6.94 6.15 -17.61
N GLY A 16 7.76 5.17 -17.20
CA GLY A 16 8.70 5.34 -16.11
C GLY A 16 8.09 5.19 -14.73
N GLY A 17 6.82 4.81 -14.62
CA GLY A 17 6.16 4.62 -13.35
C GLY A 17 6.41 3.24 -12.76
N LEU A 18 6.32 3.14 -11.44
CA LEU A 18 6.44 1.87 -10.73
C LEU A 18 5.17 1.05 -10.91
N SER A 19 5.33 -0.22 -11.25
CA SER A 19 4.23 -1.15 -11.36
C SER A 19 4.23 -2.09 -10.16
N VAL A 20 3.16 -2.09 -9.38
CA VAL A 20 3.06 -2.87 -8.15
C VAL A 20 2.23 -4.11 -8.42
N SER A 21 2.75 -5.28 -8.06
CA SER A 21 2.18 -6.56 -8.45
C SER A 21 1.29 -7.23 -7.42
N ILE A 22 1.19 -6.71 -6.20
CA ILE A 22 0.31 -7.31 -5.20
C ILE A 22 -1.15 -6.89 -5.44
N THR A 23 -2.07 -7.84 -5.29
CA THR A 23 -3.50 -7.57 -5.49
C THR A 23 -4.19 -7.26 -4.16
N TYR A 24 -5.43 -6.73 -4.25
CA TYR A 24 -6.26 -6.52 -3.08
C TYR A 24 -6.46 -7.84 -2.30
N ASP A 25 -6.78 -8.93 -3.02
CA ASP A 25 -7.07 -10.20 -2.36
C ASP A 25 -5.86 -10.70 -1.56
N ASP A 26 -4.66 -10.56 -2.12
CA ASP A 26 -3.44 -10.95 -1.44
C ASP A 26 -3.17 -10.09 -0.21
N ALA A 27 -3.31 -8.78 -0.36
CA ALA A 27 -3.08 -7.85 0.73
C ALA A 27 -4.12 -8.04 1.84
N ARG A 28 -5.37 -8.25 1.48
CA ARG A 28 -6.45 -8.47 2.44
C ARG A 28 -6.23 -9.75 3.22
N ALA A 29 -5.81 -10.81 2.53
CA ALA A 29 -5.52 -12.09 3.19
C ALA A 29 -4.42 -11.94 4.24
N LEU A 30 -3.38 -11.16 3.92
CA LEU A 30 -2.31 -10.88 4.88
C LEU A 30 -2.80 -10.07 6.07
N ALA A 31 -3.67 -9.09 5.84
CA ALA A 31 -4.23 -8.28 6.91
C ALA A 31 -5.05 -9.15 7.87
N ILE A 32 -5.89 -10.01 7.34
CA ILE A 32 -6.72 -10.90 8.15
C ILE A 32 -5.85 -11.87 8.94
N LYS A 33 -4.86 -12.46 8.28
CA LYS A 33 -3.95 -13.42 8.90
C LYS A 33 -3.21 -12.82 10.09
N ASN A 34 -2.88 -11.54 10.02
CA ASN A 34 -2.11 -10.84 11.04
C ASN A 34 -2.97 -10.01 11.99
N ASN A 35 -4.29 -10.18 11.96
CA ASN A 35 -5.23 -9.45 12.81
C ASN A 35 -5.16 -7.93 12.63
N LEU A 36 -4.93 -7.50 11.41
CA LEU A 36 -4.84 -6.07 11.08
C LEU A 36 -6.11 -5.64 10.35
N THR A 37 -7.23 -5.73 11.03
CA THR A 37 -8.54 -5.37 10.48
C THR A 37 -9.29 -4.49 11.46
N GLY A 38 -10.43 -3.96 11.02
CA GLY A 38 -11.22 -3.07 11.87
C GLY A 38 -10.72 -1.65 11.91
N TYR A 39 -9.81 -1.28 11.01
CA TYR A 39 -9.33 0.10 10.92
C TYR A 39 -10.41 0.98 10.31
N LYS A 40 -10.48 2.20 10.81
CA LYS A 40 -11.44 3.17 10.30
C LYS A 40 -10.94 3.79 9.01
N GLY A 41 -11.79 3.80 7.99
CA GLY A 41 -11.45 4.46 6.74
C GLY A 41 -11.42 5.97 6.88
N LEU A 42 -10.73 6.62 5.95
CA LEU A 42 -10.71 8.07 5.88
C LEU A 42 -12.08 8.60 5.45
N PRO A 43 -12.44 9.83 5.87
CA PRO A 43 -13.65 10.46 5.34
C PRO A 43 -13.61 10.50 3.82
N PRO A 44 -14.76 10.33 3.14
CA PRO A 44 -14.77 10.24 1.67
C PRO A 44 -14.11 11.41 0.96
N GLY A 45 -14.27 12.62 1.48
CA GLY A 45 -13.65 13.80 0.87
C GLY A 45 -12.13 13.78 0.92
N ILE A 46 -11.55 13.14 1.94
CA ILE A 46 -10.11 13.00 2.10
C ILE A 46 -9.61 11.80 1.33
N ALA A 47 -10.37 10.70 1.37
CA ALA A 47 -9.98 9.45 0.73
C ALA A 47 -9.73 9.61 -0.77
N LYS A 48 -10.53 10.42 -1.45
CA LYS A 48 -10.37 10.61 -2.89
C LYS A 48 -9.12 11.41 -3.25
N ASN A 49 -8.43 11.99 -2.27
CA ASN A 49 -7.16 12.67 -2.51
C ASN A 49 -5.97 11.72 -2.47
N LEU A 50 -6.19 10.45 -2.11
CA LEU A 50 -5.14 9.44 -2.16
C LEU A 50 -5.06 8.92 -3.59
N THR A 51 -4.25 9.59 -4.39
CA THR A 51 -4.14 9.29 -5.82
C THR A 51 -2.72 8.94 -6.18
N ARG A 52 -2.56 7.84 -6.90
CA ARG A 52 -1.25 7.43 -7.42
C ARG A 52 -0.62 8.55 -8.22
N GLY A 53 0.66 8.79 -7.97
CA GLY A 53 1.41 9.83 -8.66
C GLY A 53 1.35 11.20 -8.00
N LYS A 54 0.58 11.34 -6.93
CA LYS A 54 0.48 12.59 -6.18
C LYS A 54 1.03 12.41 -4.77
N PRO A 55 1.52 13.47 -4.14
CA PRO A 55 2.01 13.35 -2.77
C PRO A 55 0.88 13.07 -1.79
N LEU A 56 1.23 12.40 -0.70
CA LEU A 56 0.30 12.18 0.39
C LEU A 56 -0.11 13.54 0.95
N PRO A 57 -1.42 13.85 1.04
CA PRO A 57 -1.86 15.15 1.54
C PRO A 57 -1.35 15.39 2.97
N PRO A 58 -0.97 16.62 3.30
CA PRO A 58 -0.51 16.93 4.65
C PRO A 58 -1.63 16.75 5.67
N GLY A 59 -1.26 16.37 6.87
CA GLY A 59 -2.22 16.18 7.96
C GLY A 59 -2.88 14.81 8.02
N ILE A 60 -2.68 13.96 7.00
CA ILE A 60 -3.20 12.62 7.04
C ILE A 60 -2.26 11.73 7.86
N ALA A 61 -2.81 11.09 8.88
CA ALA A 61 -2.05 10.18 9.72
C ALA A 61 -1.72 8.91 8.95
N LYS A 62 -0.49 8.46 9.07
CA LYS A 62 -0.05 7.20 8.50
C LYS A 62 0.57 6.36 9.60
N LYS A 63 0.37 5.05 9.51
CA LYS A 63 0.92 4.11 10.49
C LYS A 63 1.83 3.12 9.79
N ALA A 64 2.89 2.73 10.49
CA ALA A 64 3.79 1.71 9.97
C ALA A 64 3.07 0.37 9.88
N VAL A 65 3.34 -0.38 8.82
CA VAL A 65 2.87 -1.76 8.72
C VAL A 65 3.72 -2.60 9.66
N PRO A 66 3.11 -3.42 10.53
CA PRO A 66 3.90 -4.29 11.41
C PRO A 66 4.87 -5.17 10.63
N SER A 67 6.03 -5.41 11.20
CA SER A 67 7.10 -6.12 10.50
C SER A 67 6.70 -7.53 10.07
N ILE A 68 5.81 -8.19 10.82
CA ILE A 68 5.38 -9.53 10.47
C ILE A 68 4.60 -9.54 9.14
N MET A 69 3.78 -8.52 8.89
CA MET A 69 3.10 -8.39 7.61
C MET A 69 4.04 -7.83 6.55
N LEU A 70 4.87 -6.87 6.95
CA LEU A 70 5.80 -6.21 6.03
C LEU A 70 6.74 -7.21 5.37
N SER A 71 7.19 -8.22 6.10
CA SER A 71 8.07 -9.25 5.56
C SER A 71 7.40 -10.11 4.49
N GLN A 72 6.08 -10.09 4.43
CA GLN A 72 5.30 -10.86 3.45
C GLN A 72 4.83 -10.01 2.28
N LEU A 73 5.09 -8.71 2.32
CA LEU A 73 4.75 -7.81 1.22
C LEU A 73 5.93 -7.66 0.27
N PRO A 74 5.67 -7.39 -1.01
CA PRO A 74 6.77 -7.12 -1.95
C PRO A 74 7.58 -5.91 -1.50
N HIS A 75 8.89 -5.99 -1.68
CA HIS A 75 9.78 -4.90 -1.32
C HIS A 75 10.17 -4.12 -2.57
N TYR A 76 10.08 -2.81 -2.51
CA TYR A 76 10.47 -1.91 -3.59
C TYR A 76 11.44 -0.87 -3.04
N ASP A 77 12.66 -0.84 -3.56
CA ASP A 77 13.68 0.09 -3.09
C ASP A 77 13.22 1.53 -3.24
N GLY A 78 13.41 2.31 -2.17
CA GLY A 78 13.02 3.72 -2.17
C GLY A 78 11.55 3.96 -1.83
N TYR A 79 10.81 2.91 -1.55
CA TYR A 79 9.40 2.98 -1.19
C TYR A 79 9.13 2.25 0.10
N GLU A 80 8.04 2.62 0.76
CA GLU A 80 7.62 1.91 1.97
C GLU A 80 6.10 1.77 2.00
N TRP A 81 5.63 0.68 2.61
CA TRP A 81 4.22 0.45 2.83
C TRP A 81 3.77 1.15 4.10
N GLN A 82 2.62 1.81 4.04
CA GLN A 82 2.02 2.49 5.18
C GLN A 82 0.53 2.17 5.25
N ILE A 83 -0.03 2.23 6.46
CA ILE A 83 -1.48 2.13 6.68
C ILE A 83 -2.01 3.55 6.74
N VAL A 84 -2.92 3.89 5.84
CA VAL A 84 -3.56 5.21 5.80
C VAL A 84 -5.07 4.97 5.85
N GLY A 85 -5.70 5.37 6.97
CA GLY A 85 -7.07 4.98 7.20
C GLY A 85 -7.19 3.48 7.30
N ASN A 86 -7.92 2.85 6.39
CA ASN A 86 -7.97 1.39 6.27
C ASN A 86 -7.34 0.90 4.96
N ASP A 87 -6.55 1.75 4.31
CA ASP A 87 -5.92 1.44 3.03
C ASP A 87 -4.45 1.07 3.22
N LEU A 88 -3.95 0.22 2.34
CA LEU A 88 -2.53 -0.09 2.25
C LEU A 88 -1.93 0.76 1.14
N VAL A 89 -0.98 1.62 1.49
CA VAL A 89 -0.45 2.62 0.57
C VAL A 89 1.05 2.46 0.45
N LEU A 90 1.56 2.44 -0.79
CA LEU A 90 2.99 2.42 -1.07
C LEU A 90 3.43 3.83 -1.40
N ILE A 91 4.39 4.35 -0.64
CA ILE A 91 4.79 5.75 -0.70
C ILE A 91 6.30 5.84 -0.92
N ALA A 92 6.73 6.73 -1.81
CA ALA A 92 8.15 7.02 -1.98
C ALA A 92 8.69 7.68 -0.71
N ILE A 93 9.81 7.17 -0.19
CA ILE A 93 10.35 7.61 1.09
C ILE A 93 10.78 9.07 1.06
N THR A 94 11.42 9.50 -0.04
CA THR A 94 11.98 10.85 -0.11
C THR A 94 10.98 11.92 -0.47
N THR A 95 9.96 11.59 -1.27
CA THR A 95 9.03 12.59 -1.82
C THR A 95 7.62 12.48 -1.26
N SER A 96 7.31 11.38 -0.60
CA SER A 96 5.97 11.04 -0.13
C SER A 96 4.96 10.89 -1.26
N ILE A 97 5.43 10.70 -2.49
CA ILE A 97 4.54 10.49 -3.63
C ILE A 97 3.97 9.08 -3.57
N ILE A 98 2.67 8.98 -3.73
CA ILE A 98 1.95 7.71 -3.67
C ILE A 98 2.23 6.91 -4.95
N ALA A 99 2.76 5.70 -4.77
CA ALA A 99 3.00 4.79 -5.87
C ALA A 99 1.85 3.81 -6.08
N SER A 100 1.14 3.46 -5.02
CA SER A 100 0.01 2.54 -5.11
C SER A 100 -0.92 2.73 -3.92
N VAL A 101 -2.22 2.57 -4.16
CA VAL A 101 -3.24 2.57 -3.11
C VAL A 101 -4.10 1.33 -3.28
N ILE A 102 -4.17 0.51 -2.23
CA ILE A 102 -5.05 -0.65 -2.22
C ILE A 102 -6.09 -0.39 -1.14
N ASN A 103 -7.31 -0.13 -1.57
CA ASN A 103 -8.38 0.32 -0.68
C ASN A 103 -8.94 -0.81 0.18
N ASN A 104 -9.30 -0.46 1.42
CA ASN A 104 -10.06 -1.34 2.33
C ASN A 104 -9.33 -2.63 2.73
N VAL A 105 -8.02 -2.62 2.69
CA VAL A 105 -7.23 -3.79 3.09
C VAL A 105 -7.38 -4.09 4.57
N PHE A 106 -7.48 -3.05 5.38
CA PHE A 106 -7.54 -3.18 6.84
C PHE A 106 -8.93 -2.89 7.41
N ASP A 107 -9.92 -2.91 6.58
CA ASP A 107 -11.31 -2.68 6.98
C ASP A 107 -11.82 -3.74 7.98
#